data_9b0c376f5005b00d45bf7e97fe033a86
#
_entry.id   9b0c376f5005b00d45bf7e97fe033a86
#
_cell.length_a   1.000
_cell.length_b   1.000
_cell.length_c   1.000
_cell.angle_alpha   90.00
_cell.angle_beta   90.00
_cell.angle_gamma   90.00
#
_symmetry.space_group_name_H-M   'P 1'
#
loop_
_entity.id
_entity.type
_entity.pdbx_description
1 polymer ?
#
loop_
_entity_poly.entity_id
_entity_poly.type
_entity_poly.pdbx_seq_one_letter_code
_entity_poly.pdbx_strand_id
1 'polypeptide(L)'
;MGGGFTAGVGMARSFQRENVTDKVVFGVMGDSTFFHSGMTGAAEIIYNNARMIPCVLDNRITGMTGHQENPGSGFTLMGEEAPMLNIEKIFETYGFAPVLTVDPQDLTAMKKTVDEAVAALNEGKHPAIVTRRPCLLIKRIKQNLGMCKVNADKCKSCKSCLKVGCPAISMENGKAFIDRTQCVGCTVCAQACPFDAIEKEEK
;
A
#
# COMPACT_ATOMS: atom_id res chain seq x y z
N MET A 1 7.97 -10.53 -13.22
CA MET A 1 6.90 -9.65 -12.70
C MET A 1 5.59 -10.43 -12.65
N GLY A 2 4.60 -10.03 -11.81
CA GLY A 2 3.30 -10.72 -11.70
C GLY A 2 3.27 -11.95 -10.79
N GLY A 3 4.40 -12.53 -10.41
CA GLY A 3 4.48 -13.74 -9.61
C GLY A 3 3.82 -13.70 -8.22
N GLY A 4 3.59 -12.51 -7.66
CA GLY A 4 2.95 -12.36 -6.34
C GLY A 4 1.54 -12.95 -6.28
N PHE A 5 0.74 -12.82 -7.34
CA PHE A 5 -0.59 -13.41 -7.41
C PHE A 5 -0.53 -14.90 -7.74
N THR A 6 0.22 -15.30 -8.77
CA THR A 6 0.26 -16.70 -9.20
C THR A 6 0.91 -17.62 -8.17
N ALA A 7 2.00 -17.20 -7.52
CA ALA A 7 2.57 -17.93 -6.38
C ALA A 7 1.59 -17.98 -5.19
N GLY A 8 0.89 -16.86 -4.94
CA GLY A 8 -0.17 -16.79 -3.93
C GLY A 8 -1.30 -17.80 -4.17
N VAL A 9 -1.74 -17.96 -5.43
CA VAL A 9 -2.72 -19.00 -5.80
C VAL A 9 -2.20 -20.38 -5.42
N GLY A 10 -0.96 -20.71 -5.78
CA GLY A 10 -0.36 -22.00 -5.45
C GLY A 10 -0.34 -22.27 -3.93
N MET A 11 0.09 -21.27 -3.14
CA MET A 11 0.09 -21.36 -1.67
C MET A 11 -1.31 -21.50 -1.11
N ALA A 12 -2.26 -20.67 -1.54
CA ALA A 12 -3.64 -20.70 -1.06
C ALA A 12 -4.31 -22.04 -1.37
N ARG A 13 -4.12 -22.58 -2.57
CA ARG A 13 -4.65 -23.88 -2.97
C ARG A 13 -4.01 -25.03 -2.18
N SER A 14 -2.71 -24.93 -1.86
CA SER A 14 -2.06 -25.89 -0.99
C SER A 14 -2.67 -25.88 0.42
N PHE A 15 -2.85 -24.70 1.03
CA PHE A 15 -3.50 -24.56 2.33
C PHE A 15 -4.94 -25.08 2.33
N GLN A 16 -5.71 -24.79 1.29
CA GLN A 16 -7.08 -25.30 1.14
C GLN A 16 -7.09 -26.84 1.08
N ARG A 17 -6.16 -27.44 0.33
CA ARG A 17 -6.05 -28.90 0.20
C ARG A 17 -5.69 -29.58 1.53
N GLU A 18 -4.82 -28.95 2.32
CA GLU A 18 -4.37 -29.46 3.62
C GLU A 18 -5.30 -29.01 4.77
N ASN A 19 -6.46 -28.38 4.47
CA ASN A 19 -7.41 -27.85 5.45
C ASN A 19 -6.80 -26.87 6.47
N VAL A 20 -5.79 -26.11 6.07
CA VAL A 20 -5.19 -25.04 6.87
C VAL A 20 -6.07 -23.80 6.76
N THR A 21 -6.80 -23.46 7.82
CA THR A 21 -7.80 -22.37 7.84
C THR A 21 -7.36 -21.12 8.61
N ASP A 22 -6.34 -21.24 9.44
CA ASP A 22 -5.80 -20.20 10.32
C ASP A 22 -4.82 -19.25 9.63
N LYS A 23 -4.49 -19.51 8.36
CA LYS A 23 -3.57 -18.69 7.56
C LYS A 23 -4.30 -17.98 6.43
N VAL A 24 -3.88 -16.74 6.18
CA VAL A 24 -4.35 -15.92 5.05
C VAL A 24 -3.16 -15.61 4.14
N VAL A 25 -3.32 -15.83 2.85
CA VAL A 25 -2.32 -15.49 1.84
C VAL A 25 -2.64 -14.10 1.28
N PHE A 26 -1.69 -13.18 1.36
CA PHE A 26 -1.73 -11.90 0.68
C PHE A 26 -0.79 -11.95 -0.53
N GLY A 27 -1.31 -11.70 -1.72
CA GLY A 27 -0.52 -11.49 -2.92
C GLY A 27 -0.34 -9.98 -3.14
N VAL A 28 0.91 -9.51 -3.24
CA VAL A 28 1.18 -8.06 -3.34
C VAL A 28 1.93 -7.74 -4.61
N MET A 29 1.53 -6.67 -5.32
CA MET A 29 2.25 -6.12 -6.46
C MET A 29 1.96 -4.63 -6.68
N GLY A 30 2.84 -3.91 -7.38
CA GLY A 30 2.60 -2.52 -7.81
C GLY A 30 1.61 -2.42 -8.95
N ASP A 31 1.04 -1.23 -9.14
CA ASP A 31 0.09 -0.87 -10.20
C ASP A 31 0.61 -1.16 -11.61
N SER A 32 1.83 -0.75 -11.92
CA SER A 32 2.48 -1.03 -13.20
C SER A 32 2.59 -2.54 -13.46
N THR A 33 3.01 -3.31 -12.45
CA THR A 33 3.09 -4.77 -12.56
C THR A 33 1.70 -5.39 -12.75
N PHE A 34 0.68 -4.85 -12.10
CA PHE A 34 -0.70 -5.29 -12.25
C PHE A 34 -1.17 -5.15 -13.70
N PHE A 35 -1.00 -3.98 -14.31
CA PHE A 35 -1.38 -3.76 -15.71
C PHE A 35 -0.53 -4.55 -16.69
N HIS A 36 0.75 -4.74 -16.40
CA HIS A 36 1.66 -5.45 -17.28
C HIS A 36 1.42 -6.97 -17.31
N SER A 37 1.25 -7.61 -16.14
CA SER A 37 1.19 -9.07 -16.02
C SER A 37 0.34 -9.58 -14.84
N GLY A 38 -0.18 -8.69 -13.99
CA GLY A 38 -0.93 -9.09 -12.78
C GLY A 38 -2.38 -9.46 -13.07
N MET A 39 -2.98 -8.90 -14.11
CA MET A 39 -4.40 -9.14 -14.45
C MET A 39 -4.69 -10.62 -14.70
N THR A 40 -3.79 -11.34 -15.38
CA THR A 40 -3.93 -12.78 -15.60
C THR A 40 -3.90 -13.57 -14.28
N GLY A 41 -3.01 -13.16 -13.35
CA GLY A 41 -2.96 -13.76 -12.01
C GLY A 41 -4.21 -13.44 -11.19
N ALA A 42 -4.82 -12.27 -11.35
CA ALA A 42 -6.08 -11.92 -10.71
C ALA A 42 -7.24 -12.79 -11.22
N ALA A 43 -7.34 -12.99 -12.54
CA ALA A 43 -8.32 -13.90 -13.14
C ALA A 43 -8.15 -15.33 -12.60
N GLU A 44 -6.92 -15.79 -12.41
CA GLU A 44 -6.57 -17.12 -11.88
C GLU A 44 -7.03 -17.31 -10.44
N ILE A 45 -6.99 -16.28 -9.60
CA ILE A 45 -7.50 -16.33 -8.22
C ILE A 45 -8.98 -16.71 -8.20
N ILE A 46 -9.79 -16.07 -9.04
CA ILE A 46 -11.23 -16.34 -9.15
C ILE A 46 -11.48 -17.69 -9.79
N TYR A 47 -10.84 -17.96 -10.94
CA TYR A 47 -11.04 -19.20 -11.68
C TYR A 47 -10.76 -20.45 -10.84
N ASN A 48 -9.70 -20.42 -10.05
CA ASN A 48 -9.34 -21.55 -9.15
C ASN A 48 -9.92 -21.46 -7.75
N ASN A 49 -10.80 -20.49 -7.49
CA ASN A 49 -11.39 -20.30 -6.16
C ASN A 49 -10.31 -20.30 -5.05
N ALA A 50 -9.22 -19.55 -5.28
CA ALA A 50 -8.10 -19.49 -4.36
C ALA A 50 -8.42 -18.57 -3.18
N ARG A 51 -8.31 -19.11 -1.95
CA ARG A 51 -8.57 -18.37 -0.70
C ARG A 51 -7.41 -17.44 -0.37
N MET A 52 -7.33 -16.31 -1.06
CA MET A 52 -6.28 -15.30 -0.87
C MET A 52 -6.82 -13.88 -1.12
N ILE A 53 -6.05 -12.89 -0.68
CA ILE A 53 -6.34 -11.48 -0.84
C ILE A 53 -5.28 -10.86 -1.76
N PRO A 54 -5.61 -10.50 -3.01
CA PRO A 54 -4.73 -9.71 -3.85
C PRO A 54 -4.69 -8.26 -3.34
N CYS A 55 -3.49 -7.68 -3.32
CA CYS A 55 -3.25 -6.31 -2.93
C CYS A 55 -2.43 -5.58 -4.01
N VAL A 56 -2.97 -4.50 -4.56
CA VAL A 56 -2.26 -3.65 -5.52
C VAL A 56 -1.80 -2.37 -4.85
N LEU A 57 -0.49 -2.12 -4.89
CA LEU A 57 0.14 -0.89 -4.41
C LEU A 57 0.12 0.14 -5.53
N ASP A 58 -0.90 1.00 -5.55
CA ASP A 58 -1.12 2.00 -6.60
C ASP A 58 -0.46 3.33 -6.22
N ASN A 59 0.72 3.56 -6.77
CA ASN A 59 1.45 4.82 -6.62
C ASN A 59 1.36 5.74 -7.85
N ARG A 60 0.54 5.39 -8.85
CA ARG A 60 0.29 6.14 -10.07
C ARG A 60 1.49 6.32 -10.98
N ILE A 61 2.53 5.50 -10.86
CA ILE A 61 3.74 5.61 -11.67
C ILE A 61 4.53 4.30 -11.67
N THR A 62 5.26 4.01 -12.73
CA THR A 62 6.26 2.94 -12.76
C THR A 62 7.56 3.46 -12.14
N GLY A 63 7.65 3.47 -10.79
CA GLY A 63 8.69 4.21 -10.08
C GLY A 63 10.11 3.66 -10.25
N MET A 64 10.29 2.34 -10.11
CA MET A 64 11.62 1.71 -9.99
C MET A 64 12.49 1.82 -11.26
N THR A 65 11.89 1.88 -12.42
CA THR A 65 12.59 1.88 -13.71
C THR A 65 12.78 3.27 -14.32
N GLY A 66 12.42 4.34 -13.60
CA GLY A 66 12.64 5.72 -14.02
C GLY A 66 11.38 6.57 -14.16
N HIS A 67 10.33 6.25 -13.43
CA HIS A 67 9.08 7.02 -13.36
C HIS A 67 8.33 7.10 -14.70
N GLN A 68 8.23 5.99 -15.40
CA GLN A 68 7.42 5.89 -16.62
C GLN A 68 5.93 5.94 -16.29
N GLU A 69 5.14 6.50 -17.20
CA GLU A 69 3.69 6.40 -17.15
C GLU A 69 3.22 4.96 -17.30
N ASN A 70 2.06 4.65 -16.75
CA ASN A 70 1.40 3.35 -16.90
C ASN A 70 -0.11 3.54 -17.15
N PRO A 71 -0.87 2.51 -17.50
CA PRO A 71 -2.29 2.65 -17.83
C PRO A 71 -3.15 3.25 -16.71
N GLY A 72 -2.71 3.21 -15.45
CA GLY A 72 -3.39 3.81 -14.30
C GLY A 72 -3.01 5.28 -14.04
N SER A 73 -2.08 5.86 -14.79
CA SER A 73 -1.57 7.20 -14.54
C SER A 73 -2.41 8.32 -15.20
N GLY A 74 -3.16 8.00 -16.27
CA GLY A 74 -3.92 8.95 -17.07
C GLY A 74 -3.09 9.68 -18.14
N PHE A 75 -1.90 9.18 -18.44
CA PHE A 75 -1.00 9.74 -19.45
C PHE A 75 -0.38 8.64 -20.32
N THR A 76 -0.12 8.98 -21.57
CA THR A 76 0.69 8.13 -22.48
C THR A 76 2.16 8.20 -22.06
N LEU A 77 2.97 7.28 -22.61
CA LEU A 77 4.43 7.29 -22.42
C LEU A 77 5.07 8.60 -22.89
N MET A 78 4.48 9.28 -23.86
CA MET A 78 4.95 10.56 -24.40
C MET A 78 4.41 11.78 -23.62
N GLY A 79 3.63 11.55 -22.55
CA GLY A 79 3.11 12.60 -21.68
C GLY A 79 1.81 13.26 -22.13
N GLU A 80 1.16 12.72 -23.16
CA GLU A 80 -0.17 13.17 -23.59
C GLU A 80 -1.25 12.63 -22.65
N GLU A 81 -2.35 13.37 -22.45
CA GLU A 81 -3.49 12.88 -21.70
C GLU A 81 -4.11 11.64 -22.35
N ALA A 82 -4.45 10.67 -21.53
CA ALA A 82 -5.01 9.39 -21.98
C ALA A 82 -6.08 8.88 -20.99
N PRO A 83 -7.02 8.04 -21.44
CA PRO A 83 -7.96 7.38 -20.55
C PRO A 83 -7.22 6.58 -19.47
N MET A 84 -7.60 6.80 -18.22
CA MET A 84 -7.03 6.10 -17.07
C MET A 84 -7.81 4.79 -16.83
N LEU A 85 -7.11 3.67 -16.79
CA LEU A 85 -7.70 2.40 -16.38
C LEU A 85 -7.88 2.35 -14.86
N ASN A 86 -9.02 1.81 -14.44
CA ASN A 86 -9.39 1.74 -13.04
C ASN A 86 -9.18 0.30 -12.53
N ILE A 87 -8.29 0.13 -11.55
CA ILE A 87 -7.92 -1.16 -10.97
C ILE A 87 -9.12 -1.81 -10.27
N GLU A 88 -9.91 -1.02 -9.55
CA GLU A 88 -11.09 -1.50 -8.83
C GLU A 88 -12.11 -2.10 -9.78
N LYS A 89 -12.42 -1.40 -10.88
CA LYS A 89 -13.35 -1.90 -11.90
C LYS A 89 -12.87 -3.18 -12.57
N ILE A 90 -11.56 -3.33 -12.73
CA ILE A 90 -10.99 -4.58 -13.27
C ILE A 90 -11.21 -5.72 -12.28
N PHE A 91 -10.94 -5.51 -10.99
CA PHE A 91 -11.21 -6.51 -9.97
C PHE A 91 -12.70 -6.86 -9.88
N GLU A 92 -13.59 -5.85 -9.87
CA GLU A 92 -15.06 -6.04 -9.87
C GLU A 92 -15.51 -6.86 -11.09
N THR A 93 -14.98 -6.55 -12.27
CA THR A 93 -15.29 -7.27 -13.52
C THR A 93 -14.89 -8.75 -13.45
N TYR A 94 -13.81 -9.08 -12.73
CA TYR A 94 -13.40 -10.46 -12.51
C TYR A 94 -14.23 -11.18 -11.44
N GLY A 95 -15.05 -10.45 -10.67
CA GLY A 95 -15.90 -11.02 -9.62
C GLY A 95 -15.34 -10.88 -8.21
N PHE A 96 -14.34 -10.03 -7.98
CA PHE A 96 -13.90 -9.69 -6.63
C PHE A 96 -14.94 -8.83 -5.91
N ALA A 97 -15.24 -9.18 -4.66
CA ALA A 97 -16.11 -8.42 -3.77
C ALA A 97 -15.81 -8.77 -2.29
N PRO A 98 -15.64 -7.78 -1.39
CA PRO A 98 -15.52 -6.35 -1.69
C PRO A 98 -14.19 -5.99 -2.36
N VAL A 99 -14.16 -4.88 -3.10
CA VAL A 99 -12.92 -4.23 -3.56
C VAL A 99 -12.69 -2.98 -2.70
N LEU A 100 -11.66 -3.00 -1.89
CA LEU A 100 -11.40 -2.01 -0.85
C LEU A 100 -10.25 -1.11 -1.25
N THR A 101 -10.47 0.21 -1.28
CA THR A 101 -9.42 1.21 -1.56
C THR A 101 -9.09 1.99 -0.30
N VAL A 102 -7.79 2.15 -0.01
CA VAL A 102 -7.30 2.81 1.20
C VAL A 102 -6.00 3.59 0.95
N ASP A 103 -5.80 4.68 1.66
CA ASP A 103 -4.51 5.37 1.74
C ASP A 103 -3.58 4.58 2.69
N PRO A 104 -2.44 4.04 2.20
CA PRO A 104 -1.53 3.24 3.03
C PRO A 104 -0.82 4.05 4.12
N GLN A 105 -0.88 5.38 4.08
CA GLN A 105 -0.31 6.23 5.13
C GLN A 105 -1.29 6.51 6.27
N ASP A 106 -2.57 6.16 6.16
CA ASP A 106 -3.51 6.12 7.27
C ASP A 106 -3.49 4.71 7.89
N LEU A 107 -2.74 4.55 8.98
CA LEU A 107 -2.55 3.24 9.62
C LEU A 107 -3.84 2.69 10.23
N THR A 108 -4.73 3.56 10.70
CA THR A 108 -6.03 3.16 11.27
C THR A 108 -6.96 2.65 10.18
N ALA A 109 -7.09 3.40 9.09
CA ALA A 109 -7.88 2.98 7.94
C ALA A 109 -7.29 1.71 7.30
N MET A 110 -5.97 1.62 7.18
CA MET A 110 -5.30 0.43 6.63
C MET A 110 -5.59 -0.82 7.45
N LYS A 111 -5.49 -0.72 8.79
CA LYS A 111 -5.83 -1.84 9.66
C LYS A 111 -7.28 -2.28 9.48
N LYS A 112 -8.22 -1.32 9.50
CA LYS A 112 -9.65 -1.60 9.29
C LYS A 112 -9.89 -2.30 7.95
N THR A 113 -9.24 -1.82 6.88
CA THR A 113 -9.36 -2.41 5.53
C THR A 113 -8.86 -3.85 5.49
N VAL A 114 -7.74 -4.14 6.15
CA VAL A 114 -7.22 -5.52 6.23
C VAL A 114 -8.17 -6.41 7.03
N ASP A 115 -8.67 -5.95 8.18
CA ASP A 115 -9.62 -6.70 9.01
C ASP A 115 -10.92 -7.01 8.23
N GLU A 116 -11.44 -6.03 7.48
CA GLU A 116 -12.63 -6.20 6.63
C GLU A 116 -12.40 -7.20 5.49
N ALA A 117 -11.26 -7.11 4.81
CA ALA A 117 -10.91 -8.06 3.76
C ALA A 117 -10.77 -9.49 4.30
N VAL A 118 -10.14 -9.66 5.46
CA VAL A 118 -10.01 -10.97 6.11
C VAL A 118 -11.38 -11.52 6.53
N ALA A 119 -12.26 -10.69 7.07
CA ALA A 119 -13.63 -11.09 7.41
C ALA A 119 -14.40 -11.55 6.16
N ALA A 120 -14.36 -10.78 5.08
CA ALA A 120 -15.01 -11.17 3.82
C ALA A 120 -14.45 -12.49 3.24
N LEU A 121 -13.12 -12.68 3.32
CA LEU A 121 -12.49 -13.94 2.89
C LEU A 121 -12.98 -15.14 3.72
N ASN A 122 -13.18 -14.95 5.03
CA ASN A 122 -13.70 -15.98 5.92
C ASN A 122 -15.19 -16.31 5.66
N GLU A 123 -15.94 -15.35 5.10
CA GLU A 123 -17.30 -15.55 4.60
C GLU A 123 -17.36 -16.26 3.23
N GLY A 124 -16.21 -16.64 2.67
CA GLY A 124 -16.13 -17.29 1.36
C GLY A 124 -16.19 -16.33 0.16
N LYS A 125 -16.07 -15.02 0.39
CA LYS A 125 -15.97 -14.01 -0.66
C LYS A 125 -14.53 -13.89 -1.19
N HIS A 126 -14.36 -13.18 -2.30
CA HIS A 126 -13.07 -12.86 -2.90
C HIS A 126 -12.77 -11.35 -2.75
N PRO A 127 -12.28 -10.90 -1.59
CA PRO A 127 -11.92 -9.49 -1.42
C PRO A 127 -10.64 -9.13 -2.19
N ALA A 128 -10.53 -7.85 -2.58
CA ALA A 128 -9.29 -7.27 -3.11
C ALA A 128 -8.98 -5.95 -2.42
N ILE A 129 -7.71 -5.62 -2.26
CA ILE A 129 -7.25 -4.36 -1.67
C ILE A 129 -6.47 -3.55 -2.71
N VAL A 130 -6.79 -2.26 -2.83
CA VAL A 130 -6.02 -1.29 -3.59
C VAL A 130 -5.50 -0.24 -2.62
N THR A 131 -4.21 -0.23 -2.33
CA THR A 131 -3.63 0.87 -1.54
C THR A 131 -3.26 1.99 -2.50
N ARG A 132 -3.84 3.18 -2.33
CA ARG A 132 -3.63 4.28 -3.27
C ARG A 132 -3.01 5.49 -2.61
N ARG A 133 -1.82 5.83 -3.07
CA ARG A 133 -1.19 7.10 -2.80
C ARG A 133 -0.19 7.47 -3.89
N PRO A 134 -0.37 8.59 -4.60
CA PRO A 134 0.55 9.01 -5.63
C PRO A 134 1.98 9.15 -5.10
N CYS A 135 2.96 8.71 -5.89
CA CYS A 135 4.37 8.85 -5.55
C CYS A 135 4.75 10.33 -5.42
N LEU A 136 5.46 10.68 -4.36
CA LEU A 136 5.91 12.06 -4.09
C LEU A 136 6.84 12.63 -5.16
N LEU A 137 7.47 11.76 -5.95
CA LEU A 137 8.40 12.13 -7.01
C LEU A 137 7.70 12.42 -8.35
N ILE A 138 6.39 12.29 -8.43
CA ILE A 138 5.63 12.66 -9.63
C ILE A 138 5.63 14.19 -9.79
N LYS A 139 6.35 14.68 -10.77
CA LYS A 139 6.57 16.11 -10.97
C LYS A 139 5.29 16.92 -11.25
N ARG A 140 4.28 16.29 -11.90
CA ARG A 140 3.00 16.92 -12.23
C ARG A 140 2.05 17.05 -11.04
N ILE A 141 2.25 16.24 -9.98
CA ILE A 141 1.44 16.28 -8.77
C ILE A 141 2.21 17.02 -7.69
N LYS A 142 1.84 18.26 -7.44
CA LYS A 142 2.45 19.05 -6.36
C LYS A 142 1.86 18.57 -5.02
N GLN A 143 2.62 17.81 -4.26
CA GLN A 143 2.27 17.39 -2.91
C GLN A 143 3.13 18.17 -1.91
N ASN A 144 2.55 19.16 -1.26
CA ASN A 144 3.19 19.82 -0.12
C ASN A 144 2.61 19.25 1.17
N LEU A 145 3.23 18.21 1.69
CA LEU A 145 2.77 17.53 2.90
C LEU A 145 3.33 18.16 4.20
N GLY A 146 4.11 19.23 4.10
CA GLY A 146 4.81 19.81 5.25
C GLY A 146 5.96 18.91 5.72
N MET A 147 6.25 18.97 7.03
CA MET A 147 7.28 18.15 7.68
C MET A 147 6.78 17.70 9.05
N CYS A 148 7.43 16.69 9.61
CA CYS A 148 7.22 16.33 11.02
C CYS A 148 8.38 16.83 11.86
N LYS A 149 8.08 17.20 13.11
CA LYS A 149 9.08 17.52 14.15
C LYS A 149 8.82 16.73 15.42
N VAL A 150 9.85 16.57 16.21
CA VAL A 150 9.74 15.95 17.54
C VAL A 150 9.66 17.03 18.61
N ASN A 151 8.65 16.94 19.46
CA ASN A 151 8.58 17.68 20.71
C ASN A 151 9.41 16.91 21.76
N ALA A 152 10.57 17.47 22.13
CA ALA A 152 11.50 16.82 23.05
C ALA A 152 10.93 16.60 24.45
N ASP A 153 10.03 17.48 24.91
CA ASP A 153 9.45 17.38 26.26
C ASP A 153 8.45 16.22 26.35
N LYS A 154 7.69 15.99 25.28
CA LYS A 154 6.76 14.86 25.17
C LYS A 154 7.46 13.54 24.86
N CYS A 155 8.63 13.56 24.22
CA CYS A 155 9.36 12.36 23.82
C CYS A 155 9.86 11.57 25.04
N LYS A 156 9.43 10.31 25.16
CA LYS A 156 9.84 9.38 26.24
C LYS A 156 10.93 8.40 25.81
N SER A 157 11.60 8.64 24.69
CA SER A 157 12.71 7.80 24.18
C SER A 157 12.35 6.32 23.97
N CYS A 158 11.07 6.02 23.77
CA CYS A 158 10.54 4.65 23.66
C CYS A 158 10.90 3.96 22.34
N LYS A 159 11.45 4.69 21.36
CA LYS A 159 11.88 4.19 20.04
C LYS A 159 10.77 3.62 19.17
N SER A 160 9.48 3.77 19.49
CA SER A 160 8.38 3.26 18.67
C SER A 160 8.39 3.84 17.25
N CYS A 161 8.74 5.12 17.11
CA CYS A 161 8.87 5.76 15.79
C CYS A 161 9.98 5.17 14.90
N LEU A 162 11.03 4.60 15.49
CA LEU A 162 12.10 3.95 14.71
C LEU A 162 11.61 2.65 14.05
N LYS A 163 10.60 2.00 14.61
CA LYS A 163 10.00 0.77 14.03
C LYS A 163 9.33 1.03 12.67
N VAL A 164 9.02 2.28 12.36
CA VAL A 164 8.52 2.68 11.04
C VAL A 164 9.56 2.44 9.93
N GLY A 165 10.85 2.37 10.28
CA GLY A 165 11.93 2.18 9.31
C GLY A 165 12.18 3.41 8.42
N CYS A 166 11.75 4.61 8.85
CA CYS A 166 11.92 5.84 8.08
C CYS A 166 13.38 6.31 8.13
N PRO A 167 14.04 6.58 6.97
CA PRO A 167 15.43 7.04 6.96
C PRO A 167 15.62 8.43 7.57
N ALA A 168 14.55 9.25 7.64
CA ALA A 168 14.59 10.56 8.26
C ALA A 168 14.59 10.53 9.79
N ILE A 169 14.40 9.37 10.45
CA ILE A 169 14.26 9.28 11.90
C ILE A 169 15.49 8.65 12.53
N SER A 170 16.10 9.36 13.47
CA SER A 170 17.23 8.89 14.27
C SER A 170 17.01 9.17 15.75
N MET A 171 17.98 8.78 16.59
CA MET A 171 18.04 9.19 18.00
C MET A 171 19.22 10.13 18.20
N GLU A 172 18.95 11.30 18.77
CA GLU A 172 19.95 12.30 19.13
C GLU A 172 19.74 12.73 20.59
N ASN A 173 20.81 12.79 21.36
CA ASN A 173 20.77 13.17 22.79
C ASN A 173 19.70 12.43 23.60
N GLY A 174 19.48 11.14 23.28
CA GLY A 174 18.47 10.32 23.95
C GLY A 174 17.01 10.56 23.54
N LYS A 175 16.74 11.43 22.57
CA LYS A 175 15.40 11.73 22.05
C LYS A 175 15.32 11.35 20.56
N ALA A 176 14.12 11.13 20.06
CA ALA A 176 13.92 10.99 18.63
C ALA A 176 14.22 12.31 17.93
N PHE A 177 14.83 12.23 16.78
CA PHE A 177 15.13 13.35 15.89
C PHE A 177 14.60 13.05 14.49
N ILE A 178 14.12 14.08 13.80
CA ILE A 178 13.66 13.98 12.41
C ILE A 178 14.48 14.93 11.53
N ASP A 179 15.23 14.37 10.60
CA ASP A 179 15.96 15.14 9.60
C ASP A 179 14.98 15.82 8.64
N ARG A 180 14.95 17.15 8.69
CA ARG A 180 14.05 17.99 7.87
C ARG A 180 14.35 17.91 6.38
N THR A 181 15.57 17.55 6.00
CA THR A 181 15.96 17.43 4.59
C THR A 181 15.42 16.15 3.93
N GLN A 182 15.16 15.13 4.73
CA GLN A 182 14.64 13.84 4.28
C GLN A 182 13.15 13.65 4.58
N CYS A 183 12.59 14.44 5.51
CA CYS A 183 11.20 14.29 5.91
C CYS A 183 10.24 14.81 4.83
N VAL A 184 9.29 13.96 4.44
CA VAL A 184 8.26 14.26 3.43
C VAL A 184 6.88 14.54 4.06
N GLY A 185 6.77 14.63 5.37
CA GLY A 185 5.52 14.98 6.07
C GLY A 185 4.41 13.94 5.98
N CYS A 186 4.72 12.67 5.74
CA CYS A 186 3.72 11.60 5.59
C CYS A 186 2.97 11.23 6.88
N THR A 187 3.42 11.69 8.03
CA THR A 187 2.82 11.50 9.36
C THR A 187 2.74 10.07 9.92
N VAL A 188 3.23 9.07 9.22
CA VAL A 188 3.21 7.67 9.70
C VAL A 188 3.93 7.53 11.05
N CYS A 189 5.04 8.25 11.25
CA CYS A 189 5.77 8.26 12.53
C CYS A 189 4.97 8.93 13.66
N ALA A 190 4.15 9.92 13.36
CA ALA A 190 3.26 10.56 14.34
C ALA A 190 2.20 9.58 14.82
N GLN A 191 1.56 8.84 13.91
CA GLN A 191 0.59 7.80 14.23
C GLN A 191 1.21 6.64 15.04
N ALA A 192 2.52 6.37 14.84
CA ALA A 192 3.24 5.34 15.59
C ALA A 192 3.73 5.80 16.98
N CYS A 193 3.58 7.09 17.31
CA CYS A 193 4.04 7.66 18.56
C CYS A 193 2.96 7.56 19.65
N PRO A 194 3.12 6.74 20.71
CA PRO A 194 2.11 6.59 21.75
C PRO A 194 2.05 7.78 22.73
N PHE A 195 2.92 8.78 22.56
CA PHE A 195 3.01 9.96 23.43
C PHE A 195 2.69 11.27 22.71
N ASP A 196 2.21 11.21 21.47
CA ASP A 196 1.93 12.39 20.64
C ASP A 196 3.09 13.39 20.60
N ALA A 197 4.32 12.84 20.63
CA ALA A 197 5.55 13.65 20.63
C ALA A 197 6.02 14.05 19.22
N ILE A 198 5.36 13.58 18.16
CA ILE A 198 5.68 13.93 16.79
C ILE A 198 4.52 14.72 16.22
N GLU A 199 4.79 15.96 15.86
CA GLU A 199 3.81 16.92 15.37
C GLU A 199 4.10 17.25 13.90
N LYS A 200 3.03 17.51 13.13
CA LYS A 200 3.15 17.98 11.75
C LYS A 200 3.32 19.49 11.75
N GLU A 201 4.30 19.98 11.01
CA GLU A 201 4.44 21.39 10.67
C GLU A 201 3.97 21.63 9.23
N GLU A 202 3.09 22.59 9.03
CA GLU A 202 2.77 23.11 7.71
C GLU A 202 3.95 23.96 7.23
N LYS A 203 4.24 23.88 5.92
CA LYS A 203 5.26 24.76 5.28
C LYS A 203 4.70 26.10 4.98
#